data_39468e672cc52d2cc22e2fe18b295c3f
#
_entry.id   39468e672cc52d2cc22e2fe18b295c3f
#
_cell.length_a   1.000
_cell.length_b   1.000
_cell.length_c   1.000
_cell.angle_alpha   90.00
_cell.angle_beta   90.00
_cell.angle_gamma   90.00
#
_symmetry.space_group_name_H-M   'P 1'
#
loop_
_entity.id
_entity.type
_entity.pdbx_description
1 polymer ?
#
loop_
_entity_poly.entity_id
_entity_poly.type
_entity_poly.pdbx_seq_one_letter_code
_entity_poly.pdbx_strand_id
1 'polypeptide(L)'
;MQASLFTEIVEKYFRLVIGKITEKFNGKKDEEPLLHKTMLTEEYSADLNWGATELNHSIVAADVVSLDSSLPLKKRGKIGNATGTIAKLGVKFRKSEKQITDVNVMRARGADEATVVSKIFDDVPKVVKAIDVRKEIMFQQALSTGQVLVTDAGDEDSTNDGTGVRADFGYLATNKFKCTVAPWGRKVARPLDDIRQMFDKANEDSNSIKHVYLTKKYFNDMRTSMQSKLLTATFENQVITSLALLPVPSKKAFLAALEDEFGATFHIVDSVFKVENPDGSTTSVRPWVEANIIGLPSEKAGRLVYGTLAEETNPVAGVAYQKSGSHILVSKYSKTDPLEEFTAGQALCMPVIDGADGIYLLEADEVAEGALVVTGDDLSDNTLTFTKAAGTKTLSVAYKGDIDELAYTSSETWCTLTQKDGVLNVKVTNNASTARTATVTISDGYNTVEITVSQAAA
;
A
#
# COMPACT_ATOMS: atom_id res chain seq x y z
N MET A 1 41.68 3.62 -2.32
CA MET A 1 41.13 3.02 -3.55
C MET A 1 42.19 3.12 -4.63
N GLN A 2 42.33 2.10 -5.42
CA GLN A 2 43.26 2.07 -6.55
C GLN A 2 42.49 1.88 -7.85
N ALA A 3 43.13 2.16 -9.00
CA ALA A 3 42.54 1.92 -10.30
C ALA A 3 42.07 0.46 -10.44
N SER A 4 41.05 0.22 -11.28
CA SER A 4 40.62 -1.12 -11.62
C SER A 4 41.79 -1.95 -12.15
N LEU A 5 41.84 -3.23 -11.77
CA LEU A 5 42.84 -4.18 -12.29
C LEU A 5 42.71 -4.40 -13.81
N PHE A 6 41.59 -4.04 -14.38
CA PHE A 6 41.24 -4.16 -15.79
C PHE A 6 41.13 -2.80 -16.49
N THR A 7 41.97 -1.82 -16.13
CA THR A 7 41.86 -0.41 -16.55
C THR A 7 41.61 -0.24 -18.05
N GLU A 8 42.38 -0.91 -18.92
CA GLU A 8 42.27 -0.83 -20.39
C GLU A 8 40.86 -1.21 -20.88
N ILE A 9 40.28 -2.27 -20.29
CA ILE A 9 38.94 -2.77 -20.66
C ILE A 9 37.87 -1.86 -20.08
N VAL A 10 38.07 -1.38 -18.85
CA VAL A 10 37.14 -0.48 -18.17
C VAL A 10 37.05 0.85 -18.90
N GLU A 11 38.16 1.46 -19.27
CA GLU A 11 38.20 2.72 -20.04
C GLU A 11 37.50 2.58 -21.40
N LYS A 12 37.71 1.44 -22.09
CA LYS A 12 37.14 1.19 -23.42
C LYS A 12 35.68 0.88 -23.41
N TYR A 13 35.18 0.09 -22.44
CA TYR A 13 33.83 -0.53 -22.50
C TYR A 13 32.87 -0.07 -21.44
N PHE A 14 33.30 0.54 -20.33
CA PHE A 14 32.43 0.85 -19.20
C PHE A 14 31.20 1.71 -19.58
N ARG A 15 31.45 2.77 -20.34
CA ARG A 15 30.39 3.65 -20.85
C ARG A 15 29.40 2.91 -21.76
N LEU A 16 29.89 2.05 -22.64
CA LEU A 16 29.05 1.30 -23.58
C LEU A 16 28.21 0.26 -22.87
N VAL A 17 28.78 -0.42 -21.87
CA VAL A 17 28.06 -1.43 -21.06
C VAL A 17 26.95 -0.76 -20.27
N ILE A 18 27.18 0.34 -19.61
CA ILE A 18 26.16 1.07 -18.84
C ILE A 18 25.06 1.58 -19.77
N GLY A 19 25.38 2.14 -20.94
CA GLY A 19 24.39 2.59 -21.94
C GLY A 19 23.45 1.45 -22.34
N LYS A 20 24.01 0.28 -22.71
CA LYS A 20 23.22 -0.90 -23.05
C LYS A 20 22.37 -1.44 -21.91
N ILE A 21 22.84 -1.35 -20.66
CA ILE A 21 22.10 -1.76 -19.47
C ILE A 21 20.90 -0.83 -19.27
N THR A 22 21.11 0.47 -19.37
CA THR A 22 20.05 1.48 -19.24
C THR A 22 18.97 1.28 -20.31
N GLU A 23 19.36 1.07 -21.57
CA GLU A 23 18.42 0.77 -22.66
C GLU A 23 17.65 -0.54 -22.42
N LYS A 24 18.33 -1.59 -21.96
CA LYS A 24 17.73 -2.90 -21.71
C LYS A 24 16.71 -2.85 -20.55
N PHE A 25 16.98 -2.12 -19.48
CA PHE A 25 16.04 -1.97 -18.37
C PHE A 25 14.85 -1.06 -18.70
N ASN A 26 15.03 -0.10 -19.59
CA ASN A 26 13.94 0.77 -20.04
C ASN A 26 13.08 0.15 -21.16
N GLY A 27 13.56 -0.91 -21.83
CA GLY A 27 12.92 -1.47 -23.02
C GLY A 27 12.39 -2.90 -22.92
N LYS A 28 12.54 -3.62 -21.80
CA LYS A 28 12.06 -5.00 -21.68
C LYS A 28 10.54 -5.05 -21.45
N LYS A 29 9.86 -5.66 -22.43
CA LYS A 29 8.42 -6.00 -22.40
C LYS A 29 8.06 -7.18 -21.48
N ASP A 30 9.03 -7.94 -20.95
CA ASP A 30 8.80 -9.23 -20.29
C ASP A 30 8.90 -9.17 -18.75
N GLU A 31 9.34 -8.07 -18.15
CA GLU A 31 9.25 -7.84 -16.70
C GLU A 31 8.15 -6.80 -16.46
N GLU A 32 7.24 -7.04 -15.51
CA GLU A 32 6.27 -6.03 -15.10
C GLU A 32 7.02 -4.74 -14.73
N PRO A 33 6.63 -3.60 -15.30
CA PRO A 33 7.34 -2.36 -15.06
C PRO A 33 7.26 -2.01 -13.56
N LEU A 34 8.40 -1.61 -12.98
CA LEU A 34 8.43 -1.13 -11.61
C LEU A 34 7.53 0.13 -11.50
N LEU A 35 6.63 0.15 -10.51
CA LEU A 35 5.61 1.20 -10.36
C LEU A 35 6.23 2.59 -10.24
N HIS A 36 7.35 2.74 -9.52
CA HIS A 36 8.02 4.04 -9.39
C HIS A 36 8.45 4.65 -10.74
N LYS A 37 8.74 3.83 -11.77
CA LYS A 37 9.13 4.34 -13.10
C LYS A 37 7.94 4.87 -13.90
N THR A 38 6.75 4.33 -13.66
CA THR A 38 5.52 4.75 -14.34
C THR A 38 4.80 5.87 -13.59
N MET A 39 4.80 5.81 -12.27
CA MET A 39 4.00 6.68 -11.41
C MET A 39 4.74 7.92 -10.89
N LEU A 40 6.08 7.95 -10.95
CA LEU A 40 6.87 9.10 -10.51
C LEU A 40 7.48 9.86 -11.69
N THR A 41 7.62 11.17 -11.52
CA THR A 41 8.40 12.05 -12.41
C THR A 41 9.73 12.37 -11.75
N GLU A 42 10.83 12.42 -12.51
CA GLU A 42 12.13 12.75 -11.96
C GLU A 42 12.27 14.26 -11.72
N GLU A 43 12.78 14.64 -10.53
CA GLU A 43 13.05 16.03 -10.16
C GLU A 43 14.42 16.15 -9.49
N TYR A 44 15.21 17.12 -9.95
CA TYR A 44 16.52 17.41 -9.39
C TYR A 44 16.42 18.38 -8.21
N SER A 45 17.05 18.05 -7.08
CA SER A 45 17.20 18.91 -5.90
C SER A 45 18.67 19.28 -5.69
N ALA A 46 18.95 20.58 -5.70
CA ALA A 46 20.29 21.10 -5.50
C ALA A 46 20.73 21.14 -4.02
N ASP A 47 19.78 21.27 -3.12
CA ASP A 47 19.98 21.39 -1.67
C ASP A 47 19.80 20.08 -0.92
N LEU A 48 19.59 18.97 -1.63
CA LEU A 48 19.37 17.63 -1.09
C LEU A 48 18.16 17.52 -0.17
N ASN A 49 17.20 18.42 -0.29
CA ASN A 49 15.94 18.38 0.43
C ASN A 49 14.80 18.02 -0.51
N TRP A 50 13.77 17.41 0.06
CA TRP A 50 12.52 17.19 -0.62
C TRP A 50 11.38 17.87 0.14
N GLY A 51 10.36 18.32 -0.58
CA GLY A 51 9.12 18.82 -0.01
C GLY A 51 7.95 18.19 -0.76
N ALA A 52 7.00 17.62 -0.03
CA ALA A 52 5.74 17.21 -0.62
C ALA A 52 4.83 18.44 -0.76
N THR A 53 4.24 18.60 -1.94
CA THR A 53 3.30 19.69 -2.21
C THR A 53 1.88 19.13 -2.08
N GLU A 54 1.06 19.68 -1.20
CA GLU A 54 -0.38 19.48 -1.26
C GLU A 54 -0.92 20.19 -2.50
N LEU A 55 -1.42 19.44 -3.44
CA LEU A 55 -2.18 19.97 -4.56
C LEU A 55 -3.62 20.11 -4.08
N ASN A 56 -3.98 21.29 -3.61
CA ASN A 56 -5.36 21.60 -3.28
C ASN A 56 -6.18 21.57 -4.57
N HIS A 57 -6.78 20.42 -4.87
CA HIS A 57 -7.64 20.22 -6.03
C HIS A 57 -9.02 20.89 -5.89
N SER A 58 -9.36 21.43 -4.71
CA SER A 58 -10.62 22.13 -4.49
C SER A 58 -10.63 23.49 -5.20
N ILE A 59 -11.33 23.55 -6.32
CA ILE A 59 -11.61 24.82 -7.01
C ILE A 59 -12.75 25.52 -6.28
N VAL A 60 -12.42 26.62 -5.58
CA VAL A 60 -13.43 27.44 -4.91
C VAL A 60 -14.12 28.33 -5.95
N ALA A 61 -15.44 28.22 -6.03
CA ALA A 61 -16.22 29.06 -6.95
C ALA A 61 -16.02 30.56 -6.68
N ALA A 62 -16.03 31.36 -7.73
CA ALA A 62 -16.02 32.81 -7.60
C ALA A 62 -17.38 33.31 -7.03
N ASP A 63 -17.33 34.34 -6.20
CA ASP A 63 -18.56 34.98 -5.71
C ASP A 63 -19.12 35.93 -6.76
N VAL A 64 -20.44 36.00 -6.79
CA VAL A 64 -21.12 37.04 -7.59
C VAL A 64 -21.06 38.34 -6.80
N VAL A 65 -20.46 39.36 -7.37
CA VAL A 65 -20.28 40.68 -6.72
C VAL A 65 -20.95 41.77 -7.53
N SER A 66 -21.37 42.85 -6.86
CA SER A 66 -21.93 44.03 -7.53
C SER A 66 -20.81 44.79 -8.26
N LEU A 67 -21.20 45.59 -9.29
CA LEU A 67 -20.26 46.31 -10.16
C LEU A 67 -19.30 47.25 -9.43
N ASP A 68 -19.71 47.80 -8.27
CA ASP A 68 -18.92 48.76 -7.51
C ASP A 68 -18.36 48.21 -6.19
N SER A 69 -18.36 46.88 -6.00
CA SER A 69 -17.82 46.23 -4.81
C SER A 69 -16.40 45.69 -5.01
N SER A 70 -15.62 45.73 -3.94
CA SER A 70 -14.29 45.07 -3.92
C SER A 70 -14.44 43.56 -4.04
N LEU A 71 -13.49 42.88 -4.74
CA LEU A 71 -13.48 41.44 -4.86
C LEU A 71 -13.20 40.75 -3.50
N PRO A 72 -13.98 39.73 -3.11
CA PRO A 72 -13.76 39.00 -1.87
C PRO A 72 -12.47 38.22 -1.93
N LEU A 73 -11.67 38.30 -0.85
CA LEU A 73 -10.43 37.55 -0.73
C LEU A 73 -10.73 36.10 -0.40
N LYS A 74 -10.35 35.16 -1.29
CA LYS A 74 -10.41 33.74 -1.02
C LYS A 74 -9.15 33.27 -0.28
N LYS A 75 -9.31 32.38 0.68
CA LYS A 75 -8.17 31.75 1.37
C LYS A 75 -7.50 30.74 0.44
N ARG A 76 -6.17 30.77 0.38
CA ARG A 76 -5.41 29.66 -0.21
C ARG A 76 -5.45 28.48 0.75
N GLY A 77 -5.57 27.26 0.22
CA GLY A 77 -5.41 26.06 1.01
C GLY A 77 -4.06 26.07 1.74
N LYS A 78 -4.01 25.44 2.89
CA LYS A 78 -2.72 25.24 3.60
C LYS A 78 -1.86 24.33 2.75
N ILE A 79 -0.65 24.76 2.43
CA ILE A 79 0.39 23.88 1.87
C ILE A 79 0.89 23.07 3.05
N GLY A 80 0.60 21.77 3.10
CA GLY A 80 1.21 20.86 4.05
C GLY A 80 2.71 20.76 3.73
N ASN A 81 3.54 21.00 4.71
CA ASN A 81 4.99 20.98 4.55
C ASN A 81 5.57 19.69 5.12
N ALA A 82 5.33 18.55 4.45
CA ALA A 82 6.19 17.41 4.67
C ALA A 82 7.52 17.68 3.96
N THR A 83 8.60 17.81 4.71
CA THR A 83 9.94 18.08 4.19
C THR A 83 10.95 17.15 4.85
N GLY A 84 12.03 16.84 4.15
CA GLY A 84 13.10 16.03 4.68
C GLY A 84 14.31 16.02 3.77
N THR A 85 15.35 15.31 4.18
CA THR A 85 16.57 15.13 3.38
C THR A 85 16.46 13.90 2.50
N ILE A 86 17.11 13.95 1.34
CA ILE A 86 17.17 12.84 0.38
C ILE A 86 18.04 11.72 0.93
N ALA A 87 17.55 10.47 0.84
CA ALA A 87 18.28 9.30 1.29
C ALA A 87 19.44 8.95 0.32
N LYS A 88 20.58 8.50 0.86
CA LYS A 88 21.66 7.88 0.08
C LYS A 88 21.40 6.39 -0.01
N LEU A 89 21.25 5.87 -1.21
CA LEU A 89 21.15 4.45 -1.52
C LEU A 89 22.49 3.95 -2.05
N GLY A 90 22.92 2.75 -1.64
CA GLY A 90 24.18 2.21 -2.10
C GLY A 90 24.23 0.69 -2.05
N VAL A 91 24.97 0.09 -2.96
CA VAL A 91 25.27 -1.34 -3.01
C VAL A 91 26.65 -1.55 -3.60
N LYS A 92 27.37 -2.56 -3.11
CA LYS A 92 28.73 -2.87 -3.55
C LYS A 92 28.89 -4.38 -3.70
N PHE A 93 29.38 -4.80 -4.87
CA PHE A 93 29.76 -6.20 -5.13
C PHE A 93 31.27 -6.32 -5.23
N ARG A 94 31.79 -7.44 -4.78
CA ARG A 94 33.20 -7.76 -4.69
C ARG A 94 33.55 -8.96 -5.57
N LYS A 95 34.62 -8.84 -6.37
CA LYS A 95 35.26 -9.98 -7.01
C LYS A 95 36.47 -10.39 -6.20
N SER A 96 36.51 -11.64 -5.77
CA SER A 96 37.64 -12.23 -5.05
C SER A 96 38.86 -12.47 -5.98
N GLU A 97 40.03 -12.64 -5.40
CA GLU A 97 41.24 -12.96 -6.12
C GLU A 97 41.12 -14.16 -7.07
N LYS A 98 40.39 -15.20 -6.65
CA LYS A 98 40.07 -16.37 -7.50
C LYS A 98 39.32 -15.97 -8.77
N GLN A 99 38.27 -15.16 -8.64
CA GLN A 99 37.48 -14.70 -9.78
C GLN A 99 38.30 -13.78 -10.71
N ILE A 100 39.21 -12.97 -10.15
CA ILE A 100 40.14 -12.14 -10.91
C ILE A 100 41.12 -13.02 -11.70
N THR A 101 41.68 -14.05 -11.04
CA THR A 101 42.58 -15.02 -11.67
C THR A 101 41.87 -15.77 -12.81
N ASP A 102 40.62 -16.20 -12.62
CA ASP A 102 39.82 -16.87 -13.66
C ASP A 102 39.70 -15.97 -14.90
N VAL A 103 39.41 -14.68 -14.73
CA VAL A 103 39.34 -13.71 -15.84
C VAL A 103 40.70 -13.57 -16.55
N ASN A 104 41.80 -13.50 -15.79
CA ASN A 104 43.16 -13.42 -16.37
C ASN A 104 43.51 -14.68 -17.15
N VAL A 105 43.17 -15.86 -16.65
CA VAL A 105 43.37 -17.15 -17.37
C VAL A 105 42.57 -17.19 -18.67
N MET A 106 41.33 -16.69 -18.65
CA MET A 106 40.51 -16.60 -19.86
C MET A 106 41.15 -15.69 -20.92
N ARG A 107 41.68 -14.53 -20.52
CA ARG A 107 42.44 -13.62 -21.41
C ARG A 107 43.68 -14.27 -21.98
N ALA A 108 44.47 -14.93 -21.13
CA ALA A 108 45.69 -15.61 -21.55
C ALA A 108 45.45 -16.77 -22.54
N ARG A 109 44.29 -17.42 -22.45
CA ARG A 109 43.87 -18.48 -23.38
C ARG A 109 43.25 -17.97 -24.68
N GLY A 110 43.17 -16.67 -24.90
CA GLY A 110 42.63 -16.07 -26.11
C GLY A 110 41.10 -16.16 -26.21
N ALA A 111 40.41 -16.13 -25.05
CA ALA A 111 38.97 -16.04 -25.04
C ALA A 111 38.47 -14.77 -25.78
N ASP A 112 37.31 -14.87 -26.42
CA ASP A 112 36.65 -13.76 -27.11
C ASP A 112 36.49 -12.53 -26.20
N GLU A 113 36.82 -11.37 -26.74
CA GLU A 113 36.79 -10.10 -26.00
C GLU A 113 35.43 -9.81 -25.38
N ALA A 114 34.34 -10.14 -26.08
CA ALA A 114 32.98 -9.98 -25.57
C ALA A 114 32.71 -10.83 -24.33
N THR A 115 33.22 -12.05 -24.28
CA THR A 115 33.12 -12.96 -23.12
C THR A 115 33.90 -12.40 -21.93
N VAL A 116 35.12 -11.88 -22.15
CA VAL A 116 35.93 -11.25 -21.08
C VAL A 116 35.23 -10.00 -20.54
N VAL A 117 34.76 -9.12 -21.41
CA VAL A 117 33.98 -7.93 -21.05
C VAL A 117 32.74 -8.28 -20.24
N SER A 118 31.98 -9.30 -20.66
CA SER A 118 30.80 -9.78 -19.92
C SER A 118 31.14 -10.21 -18.50
N LYS A 119 32.27 -10.88 -18.30
CA LYS A 119 32.73 -11.33 -16.97
C LYS A 119 33.25 -10.20 -16.08
N ILE A 120 33.90 -9.19 -16.65
CA ILE A 120 34.37 -8.03 -15.89
C ILE A 120 33.21 -7.17 -15.40
N PHE A 121 32.17 -7.03 -16.21
CA PHE A 121 31.03 -6.17 -15.94
C PHE A 121 29.74 -6.90 -15.49
N ASP A 122 29.79 -8.19 -15.13
CA ASP A 122 28.62 -8.98 -14.73
C ASP A 122 27.91 -8.46 -13.48
N ASP A 123 28.58 -7.66 -12.63
CA ASP A 123 27.99 -7.06 -11.44
C ASP A 123 27.31 -5.70 -11.71
N VAL A 124 27.63 -5.03 -12.83
CA VAL A 124 27.05 -3.71 -13.14
C VAL A 124 25.53 -3.74 -13.29
N PRO A 125 24.92 -4.70 -14.03
CA PRO A 125 23.45 -4.81 -14.08
C PRO A 125 22.82 -5.07 -12.71
N LYS A 126 23.49 -5.86 -11.86
CA LYS A 126 23.00 -6.18 -10.51
C LYS A 126 22.96 -4.94 -9.63
N VAL A 127 24.03 -4.10 -9.69
CA VAL A 127 24.14 -2.86 -8.94
C VAL A 127 23.02 -1.89 -9.32
N VAL A 128 22.77 -1.68 -10.60
CA VAL A 128 21.72 -0.77 -11.08
C VAL A 128 20.33 -1.29 -10.67
N LYS A 129 20.10 -2.59 -10.89
CA LYS A 129 18.82 -3.23 -10.51
C LYS A 129 18.58 -3.20 -9.00
N ALA A 130 19.60 -3.37 -8.17
CA ALA A 130 19.46 -3.33 -6.72
C ALA A 130 19.00 -1.94 -6.22
N ILE A 131 19.53 -0.86 -6.82
CA ILE A 131 19.07 0.50 -6.49
C ILE A 131 17.63 0.73 -6.98
N ASP A 132 17.29 0.28 -8.18
CA ASP A 132 15.90 0.37 -8.69
C ASP A 132 14.91 -0.41 -7.81
N VAL A 133 15.29 -1.61 -7.36
CA VAL A 133 14.46 -2.39 -6.41
C VAL A 133 14.29 -1.68 -5.07
N ARG A 134 15.33 -1.05 -4.53
CA ARG A 134 15.21 -0.28 -3.28
C ARG A 134 14.27 0.92 -3.45
N LYS A 135 14.36 1.65 -4.56
CA LYS A 135 13.41 2.73 -4.88
C LYS A 135 11.97 2.23 -4.95
N GLU A 136 11.76 1.07 -5.57
CA GLU A 136 10.44 0.45 -5.68
C GLU A 136 9.88 0.06 -4.31
N ILE A 137 10.71 -0.54 -3.43
CA ILE A 137 10.32 -0.87 -2.06
C ILE A 137 9.87 0.38 -1.30
N MET A 138 10.67 1.44 -1.35
CA MET A 138 10.34 2.71 -0.69
C MET A 138 9.07 3.34 -1.26
N PHE A 139 8.89 3.29 -2.58
CA PHE A 139 7.71 3.85 -3.24
C PHE A 139 6.43 3.08 -2.91
N GLN A 140 6.43 1.75 -2.99
CA GLN A 140 5.26 0.95 -2.65
C GLN A 140 4.88 1.08 -1.18
N GLN A 141 5.85 1.17 -0.28
CA GLN A 141 5.61 1.44 1.13
C GLN A 141 4.98 2.83 1.31
N ALA A 142 5.59 3.86 0.68
CA ALA A 142 5.09 5.24 0.72
C ALA A 142 3.65 5.34 0.22
N LEU A 143 3.36 4.72 -0.93
CA LEU A 143 2.03 4.80 -1.54
C LEU A 143 0.98 4.05 -0.72
N SER A 144 1.31 2.87 -0.19
CA SER A 144 0.34 2.06 0.56
C SER A 144 0.04 2.56 1.97
N THR A 145 0.93 3.36 2.58
CA THR A 145 0.78 3.81 3.97
C THR A 145 0.78 5.33 4.16
N GLY A 146 1.24 6.08 3.17
CA GLY A 146 1.58 7.50 3.30
C GLY A 146 2.91 7.75 4.02
N GLN A 147 3.67 6.69 4.32
CA GLN A 147 4.92 6.81 5.09
C GLN A 147 6.01 5.92 4.49
N VAL A 148 7.25 6.37 4.59
CA VAL A 148 8.44 5.54 4.34
C VAL A 148 9.17 5.35 5.66
N LEU A 149 9.35 4.10 6.05
CA LEU A 149 10.18 3.72 7.19
C LEU A 149 11.21 2.70 6.69
N VAL A 150 12.41 3.18 6.39
CA VAL A 150 13.53 2.31 6.03
C VAL A 150 14.38 2.11 7.27
N THR A 151 14.20 0.98 7.92
CA THR A 151 15.17 0.50 8.92
C THR A 151 16.33 -0.11 8.13
N ASP A 152 17.46 0.55 8.14
CA ASP A 152 18.68 -0.03 7.59
C ASP A 152 19.31 -0.90 8.68
N ALA A 153 19.45 -2.19 8.39
CA ALA A 153 20.27 -3.06 9.22
C ALA A 153 21.72 -2.65 8.96
N GLY A 154 22.41 -2.19 10.00
CA GLY A 154 23.84 -1.87 9.93
C GLY A 154 24.64 -3.05 9.38
N ASP A 155 25.68 -2.77 8.64
CA ASP A 155 26.64 -3.78 8.18
C ASP A 155 27.70 -3.95 9.26
N GLU A 156 27.98 -5.18 9.71
CA GLU A 156 28.99 -5.46 10.75
C GLU A 156 30.39 -4.96 10.38
N ASP A 157 30.66 -4.80 9.08
CA ASP A 157 31.95 -4.29 8.55
C ASP A 157 31.94 -2.78 8.24
N SER A 158 30.84 -2.08 8.39
CA SER A 158 30.73 -0.66 8.10
C SER A 158 30.40 0.15 9.36
N THR A 159 30.90 1.39 9.41
CA THR A 159 30.49 2.38 10.42
C THR A 159 29.06 2.92 10.17
N ASN A 160 28.23 2.17 9.45
CA ASN A 160 26.87 2.55 9.14
C ASN A 160 25.93 2.02 10.21
N ASP A 161 25.64 2.86 11.19
CA ASP A 161 24.72 2.55 12.33
C ASP A 161 23.24 2.49 11.93
N GLY A 162 22.93 2.42 10.60
CA GLY A 162 21.58 2.39 10.10
C GLY A 162 20.85 3.71 10.36
N THR A 163 20.87 4.63 9.41
CA THR A 163 20.01 5.81 9.46
C THR A 163 18.61 5.41 9.01
N GLY A 164 17.70 5.18 9.95
CA GLY A 164 16.29 4.99 9.61
C GLY A 164 15.76 6.21 8.86
N VAL A 165 15.57 6.10 7.54
CA VAL A 165 14.86 7.14 6.79
C VAL A 165 13.39 7.04 7.15
N ARG A 166 12.85 8.09 7.73
CA ARG A 166 11.42 8.22 8.05
C ARG A 166 10.88 9.45 7.33
N ALA A 167 9.91 9.25 6.46
CA ALA A 167 9.17 10.32 5.83
C ALA A 167 7.67 10.05 5.99
N ASP A 168 6.92 11.07 6.35
CA ASP A 168 5.46 11.05 6.41
C ASP A 168 4.93 12.06 5.40
N PHE A 169 4.13 11.59 4.45
CA PHE A 169 3.57 12.41 3.37
C PHE A 169 2.22 13.02 3.74
N GLY A 170 1.74 12.81 4.97
CA GLY A 170 0.59 13.50 5.53
C GLY A 170 -0.75 13.09 4.93
N TYR A 171 -1.00 11.79 4.72
CA TYR A 171 -2.32 11.31 4.29
C TYR A 171 -3.41 11.77 5.26
N LEU A 172 -4.46 12.41 4.73
CA LEU A 172 -5.52 12.98 5.55
C LEU A 172 -6.27 11.87 6.30
N ALA A 173 -6.50 12.07 7.59
CA ALA A 173 -7.29 11.14 8.41
C ALA A 173 -8.74 11.01 7.90
N THR A 174 -9.29 12.05 7.29
CA THR A 174 -10.62 12.07 6.67
C THR A 174 -10.71 11.20 5.41
N ASN A 175 -9.58 10.87 4.80
CA ASN A 175 -9.48 10.07 3.59
C ASN A 175 -9.07 8.61 3.89
N LYS A 176 -9.03 8.24 5.19
CA LYS A 176 -8.76 6.88 5.64
C LYS A 176 -10.07 6.20 6.05
N PHE A 177 -10.32 5.03 5.48
CA PHE A 177 -11.55 4.26 5.65
C PHE A 177 -11.24 2.88 6.20
N LYS A 178 -12.24 2.29 6.84
CA LYS A 178 -12.24 0.91 7.32
C LYS A 178 -13.46 0.19 6.74
N CYS A 179 -13.45 -1.14 6.79
CA CYS A 179 -14.59 -1.93 6.38
C CYS A 179 -15.85 -1.52 7.14
N THR A 180 -16.98 -1.52 6.45
CA THR A 180 -18.29 -1.16 7.05
C THR A 180 -18.80 -2.21 8.00
N VAL A 181 -18.62 -3.49 7.65
CA VAL A 181 -19.25 -4.62 8.35
C VAL A 181 -18.21 -5.60 8.89
N ALA A 182 -17.33 -6.11 8.04
CA ALA A 182 -16.35 -7.12 8.39
C ALA A 182 -15.12 -7.04 7.48
N PRO A 183 -13.93 -7.54 7.90
CA PRO A 183 -12.76 -7.61 7.05
C PRO A 183 -13.03 -8.41 5.78
N TRP A 184 -12.41 -8.01 4.68
CA TRP A 184 -12.58 -8.72 3.42
C TRP A 184 -12.15 -10.20 3.54
N GLY A 185 -12.80 -11.07 2.79
CA GLY A 185 -12.64 -12.52 2.92
C GLY A 185 -13.60 -13.16 3.92
N ARG A 186 -14.32 -12.40 4.73
CA ARG A 186 -15.41 -12.90 5.55
C ARG A 186 -16.72 -12.99 4.74
N LYS A 187 -17.60 -13.91 5.12
CA LYS A 187 -18.87 -14.16 4.39
C LYS A 187 -19.76 -12.90 4.35
N VAL A 188 -19.80 -12.17 5.46
CA VAL A 188 -20.60 -10.96 5.63
C VAL A 188 -19.90 -9.67 5.17
N ALA A 189 -18.68 -9.77 4.65
CA ALA A 189 -17.92 -8.62 4.15
C ALA A 189 -18.61 -7.99 2.94
N ARG A 190 -18.55 -6.66 2.86
CA ARG A 190 -19.16 -5.84 1.80
C ARG A 190 -18.13 -5.00 1.03
N PRO A 191 -17.23 -5.63 0.28
CA PRO A 191 -16.11 -4.93 -0.36
C PRO A 191 -16.51 -3.81 -1.33
N LEU A 192 -17.61 -3.96 -2.04
CA LEU A 192 -18.06 -2.92 -2.99
C LEU A 192 -18.62 -1.69 -2.28
N ASP A 193 -19.33 -1.88 -1.15
CA ASP A 193 -19.80 -0.77 -0.32
C ASP A 193 -18.63 -0.04 0.33
N ASP A 194 -17.60 -0.79 0.77
CA ASP A 194 -16.37 -0.21 1.33
C ASP A 194 -15.60 0.63 0.31
N ILE A 195 -15.51 0.19 -0.94
CA ILE A 195 -14.94 0.99 -2.03
C ILE A 195 -15.82 2.20 -2.34
N ARG A 196 -17.14 2.03 -2.34
CA ARG A 196 -18.08 3.13 -2.64
C ARG A 196 -17.93 4.30 -1.66
N GLN A 197 -17.65 4.04 -0.37
CA GLN A 197 -17.35 5.10 0.60
C GLN A 197 -16.17 6.00 0.15
N MET A 198 -15.12 5.41 -0.43
CA MET A 198 -13.97 6.18 -0.93
C MET A 198 -14.38 7.08 -2.10
N PHE A 199 -15.21 6.57 -3.02
CA PHE A 199 -15.69 7.32 -4.18
C PHE A 199 -16.66 8.43 -3.75
N ASP A 200 -17.57 8.16 -2.81
CA ASP A 200 -18.52 9.14 -2.30
C ASP A 200 -17.77 10.29 -1.62
N LYS A 201 -16.77 9.98 -0.79
CA LYS A 201 -15.93 10.99 -0.17
C LYS A 201 -15.12 11.79 -1.18
N ALA A 202 -14.58 11.14 -2.21
CA ALA A 202 -13.87 11.86 -3.27
C ALA A 202 -14.80 12.85 -4.00
N ASN A 203 -16.04 12.45 -4.29
CA ASN A 203 -17.04 13.33 -4.89
C ASN A 203 -17.41 14.51 -3.95
N GLU A 204 -17.58 14.27 -2.64
CA GLU A 204 -17.80 15.33 -1.66
C GLU A 204 -16.66 16.35 -1.64
N ASP A 205 -15.42 15.88 -1.75
CA ASP A 205 -14.22 16.72 -1.79
C ASP A 205 -14.00 17.39 -3.16
N SER A 206 -14.91 17.19 -4.13
CA SER A 206 -14.75 17.60 -5.53
C SER A 206 -13.54 17.00 -6.23
N ASN A 207 -13.11 15.83 -5.77
CA ASN A 207 -12.07 14.99 -6.36
C ASN A 207 -12.70 13.83 -7.15
N SER A 208 -11.87 13.12 -7.91
CA SER A 208 -12.30 11.90 -8.60
C SER A 208 -11.24 10.82 -8.46
N ILE A 209 -11.64 9.59 -8.14
CA ILE A 209 -10.75 8.44 -8.17
C ILE A 209 -10.81 7.82 -9.57
N LYS A 210 -9.65 7.69 -10.23
CA LYS A 210 -9.53 7.08 -11.56
C LYS A 210 -8.74 5.77 -11.55
N HIS A 211 -7.90 5.57 -10.55
CA HIS A 211 -7.06 4.39 -10.42
C HIS A 211 -7.17 3.86 -9.00
N VAL A 212 -7.43 2.56 -8.87
CA VAL A 212 -7.49 1.86 -7.58
C VAL A 212 -6.41 0.78 -7.56
N TYR A 213 -5.56 0.81 -6.55
CA TYR A 213 -4.46 -0.14 -6.36
C TYR A 213 -4.74 -1.02 -5.16
N LEU A 214 -4.66 -2.34 -5.35
CA LEU A 214 -4.88 -3.33 -4.30
C LEU A 214 -4.04 -4.59 -4.55
N THR A 215 -3.82 -5.36 -3.49
CA THR A 215 -3.07 -6.61 -3.60
C THR A 215 -3.90 -7.74 -4.23
N LYS A 216 -3.22 -8.72 -4.78
CA LYS A 216 -3.84 -9.90 -5.39
C LYS A 216 -4.73 -10.68 -4.41
N LYS A 217 -4.35 -10.75 -3.14
CA LYS A 217 -5.14 -11.41 -2.10
C LYS A 217 -6.48 -10.70 -1.95
N TYR A 218 -6.48 -9.40 -1.65
CA TYR A 218 -7.70 -8.63 -1.43
C TYR A 218 -8.54 -8.48 -2.71
N PHE A 219 -7.92 -8.45 -3.88
CA PHE A 219 -8.66 -8.57 -5.15
C PHE A 219 -9.45 -9.89 -5.25
N ASN A 220 -8.83 -11.02 -4.85
CA ASN A 220 -9.52 -12.31 -4.85
C ASN A 220 -10.60 -12.39 -3.77
N ASP A 221 -10.36 -11.84 -2.58
CA ASP A 221 -11.34 -11.78 -1.50
C ASP A 221 -12.56 -10.95 -1.93
N MET A 222 -12.34 -9.78 -2.53
CA MET A 222 -13.38 -8.96 -3.14
C MET A 222 -14.15 -9.73 -4.22
N ARG A 223 -13.45 -10.38 -5.16
CA ARG A 223 -14.05 -11.12 -6.28
C ARG A 223 -14.92 -12.29 -5.84
N THR A 224 -14.62 -12.92 -4.70
CA THR A 224 -15.41 -14.04 -4.14
C THR A 224 -16.62 -13.60 -3.34
N SER A 225 -16.73 -12.31 -3.00
CA SER A 225 -17.87 -11.77 -2.25
C SER A 225 -19.18 -11.91 -3.02
N MET A 226 -20.29 -11.93 -2.27
CA MET A 226 -21.62 -12.03 -2.89
C MET A 226 -21.95 -10.81 -3.75
N GLN A 227 -21.57 -9.62 -3.28
CA GLN A 227 -21.77 -8.37 -4.03
C GLN A 227 -21.08 -8.41 -5.40
N SER A 228 -19.84 -8.86 -5.45
CA SER A 228 -19.04 -8.94 -6.69
C SER A 228 -19.57 -9.97 -7.68
N LYS A 229 -20.10 -11.10 -7.17
CA LYS A 229 -20.76 -12.11 -8.01
C LYS A 229 -22.04 -11.55 -8.62
N LEU A 230 -22.83 -10.82 -7.84
CA LEU A 230 -24.07 -10.19 -8.29
C LEU A 230 -23.77 -9.08 -9.32
N LEU A 231 -22.81 -8.19 -9.02
CA LEU A 231 -22.40 -7.13 -9.94
C LEU A 231 -22.00 -7.69 -11.30
N THR A 232 -21.13 -8.70 -11.32
CA THR A 232 -20.64 -9.28 -12.58
C THR A 232 -21.75 -10.02 -13.32
N ALA A 233 -22.61 -10.75 -12.63
CA ALA A 233 -23.74 -11.44 -13.24
C ALA A 233 -24.74 -10.45 -13.87
N THR A 234 -24.98 -9.31 -13.22
CA THR A 234 -25.81 -8.23 -13.77
C THR A 234 -25.14 -7.57 -14.99
N PHE A 235 -23.85 -7.27 -14.88
CA PHE A 235 -23.06 -6.72 -15.99
C PHE A 235 -23.07 -7.62 -17.24
N GLU A 236 -22.97 -8.94 -17.05
CA GLU A 236 -23.02 -9.94 -18.13
C GLU A 236 -24.48 -10.30 -18.56
N ASN A 237 -25.51 -9.66 -18.00
CA ASN A 237 -26.93 -9.95 -18.24
C ASN A 237 -27.28 -11.43 -18.00
N GLN A 238 -26.69 -12.07 -16.98
CA GLN A 238 -26.99 -13.46 -16.64
C GLN A 238 -28.37 -13.57 -15.96
N VAL A 239 -29.07 -14.68 -16.22
CA VAL A 239 -30.33 -14.97 -15.53
C VAL A 239 -30.04 -15.46 -14.11
N ILE A 240 -30.37 -14.65 -13.12
CA ILE A 240 -30.13 -14.95 -11.70
C ILE A 240 -31.34 -15.70 -11.13
N THR A 241 -31.19 -17.01 -10.98
CA THR A 241 -32.24 -17.87 -10.36
C THR A 241 -32.06 -18.02 -8.86
N SER A 242 -30.83 -17.93 -8.35
CA SER A 242 -30.48 -17.97 -6.94
C SER A 242 -29.14 -17.32 -6.71
N LEU A 243 -29.04 -16.43 -5.73
CA LEU A 243 -27.79 -15.76 -5.34
C LEU A 243 -26.73 -16.76 -4.86
N ALA A 244 -27.12 -17.80 -4.15
CA ALA A 244 -26.21 -18.82 -3.62
C ALA A 244 -25.51 -19.65 -4.71
N LEU A 245 -26.07 -19.71 -5.92
CA LEU A 245 -25.54 -20.50 -7.03
C LEU A 245 -24.66 -19.69 -8.00
N LEU A 246 -24.48 -18.39 -7.75
CA LEU A 246 -23.64 -17.55 -8.60
C LEU A 246 -22.18 -18.01 -8.56
N PRO A 247 -21.56 -18.27 -9.71
CA PRO A 247 -20.15 -18.67 -9.78
C PRO A 247 -19.24 -17.49 -9.45
N VAL A 248 -18.01 -17.78 -9.03
CA VAL A 248 -16.98 -16.75 -8.90
C VAL A 248 -16.63 -16.24 -10.29
N PRO A 249 -16.74 -14.93 -10.56
CA PRO A 249 -16.49 -14.37 -11.90
C PRO A 249 -15.03 -14.53 -12.31
N SER A 250 -14.76 -14.54 -13.62
CA SER A 250 -13.40 -14.50 -14.14
C SER A 250 -12.73 -13.17 -13.79
N LYS A 251 -11.39 -13.14 -13.70
CA LYS A 251 -10.65 -11.88 -13.44
C LYS A 251 -11.03 -10.79 -14.45
N LYS A 252 -11.09 -11.15 -15.73
CA LYS A 252 -11.39 -10.20 -16.82
C LYS A 252 -12.80 -9.64 -16.72
N ALA A 253 -13.80 -10.50 -16.52
CA ALA A 253 -15.20 -10.08 -16.40
C ALA A 253 -15.40 -9.19 -15.17
N PHE A 254 -14.79 -9.54 -14.05
CA PHE A 254 -14.90 -8.75 -12.83
C PHE A 254 -14.24 -7.38 -12.94
N LEU A 255 -13.03 -7.28 -13.54
CA LEU A 255 -12.40 -5.98 -13.79
C LEU A 255 -13.24 -5.09 -14.69
N ALA A 256 -13.85 -5.65 -15.75
CA ALA A 256 -14.73 -4.89 -16.63
C ALA A 256 -16.00 -4.40 -15.90
N ALA A 257 -16.59 -5.24 -15.04
CA ALA A 257 -17.75 -4.86 -14.23
C ALA A 257 -17.41 -3.77 -13.19
N LEU A 258 -16.21 -3.81 -12.60
CA LEU A 258 -15.73 -2.76 -11.69
C LEU A 258 -15.48 -1.43 -12.41
N GLU A 259 -14.89 -1.49 -13.62
CA GLU A 259 -14.66 -0.29 -14.44
C GLU A 259 -15.98 0.36 -14.88
N ASP A 260 -16.99 -0.44 -15.21
CA ASP A 260 -18.34 0.04 -15.54
C ASP A 260 -19.03 0.69 -14.34
N GLU A 261 -18.97 0.05 -13.16
CA GLU A 261 -19.63 0.52 -11.94
C GLU A 261 -18.99 1.79 -11.36
N PHE A 262 -17.65 1.84 -11.29
CA PHE A 262 -16.92 2.90 -10.59
C PHE A 262 -16.27 3.94 -11.54
N GLY A 263 -16.19 3.66 -12.83
CA GLY A 263 -15.49 4.53 -13.79
C GLY A 263 -13.99 4.65 -13.53
N ALA A 264 -13.38 3.65 -12.88
CA ALA A 264 -11.99 3.64 -12.46
C ALA A 264 -11.29 2.33 -12.85
N THR A 265 -10.00 2.41 -13.15
CA THR A 265 -9.18 1.24 -13.49
C THR A 265 -8.60 0.61 -12.23
N PHE A 266 -8.78 -0.69 -12.07
CA PHE A 266 -8.28 -1.46 -10.93
C PHE A 266 -6.95 -2.15 -11.25
N HIS A 267 -5.91 -1.81 -10.49
CA HIS A 267 -4.55 -2.34 -10.64
C HIS A 267 -4.22 -3.32 -9.53
N ILE A 268 -3.69 -4.50 -9.90
CA ILE A 268 -3.33 -5.54 -8.94
C ILE A 268 -1.82 -5.48 -8.70
N VAL A 269 -1.44 -5.21 -7.45
CA VAL A 269 -0.06 -5.20 -7.00
C VAL A 269 0.29 -6.56 -6.37
N ASP A 270 1.29 -7.25 -6.92
CA ASP A 270 1.76 -8.56 -6.41
C ASP A 270 3.30 -8.62 -6.45
N SER A 271 3.95 -7.53 -6.02
CA SER A 271 5.40 -7.40 -6.06
C SER A 271 6.04 -8.03 -4.83
N VAL A 272 7.05 -8.89 -5.06
CA VAL A 272 7.87 -9.49 -4.01
C VAL A 272 9.34 -9.25 -4.34
N PHE A 273 10.08 -8.69 -3.41
CA PHE A 273 11.50 -8.39 -3.56
C PHE A 273 12.34 -9.18 -2.56
N LYS A 274 13.58 -9.49 -2.93
CA LYS A 274 14.55 -10.10 -2.01
C LYS A 274 15.46 -9.02 -1.45
N VAL A 275 15.61 -9.00 -0.14
CA VAL A 275 16.53 -8.13 0.59
C VAL A 275 17.55 -9.03 1.29
N GLU A 276 18.82 -8.71 1.17
CA GLU A 276 19.92 -9.39 1.85
C GLU A 276 20.04 -8.83 3.28
N ASN A 277 20.09 -9.74 4.25
CA ASN A 277 20.30 -9.41 5.66
C ASN A 277 21.81 -9.32 5.96
N PRO A 278 22.23 -8.71 7.08
CA PRO A 278 23.64 -8.59 7.46
C PRO A 278 24.38 -9.94 7.57
N ASP A 279 23.67 -11.02 7.90
CA ASP A 279 24.21 -12.38 7.96
C ASP A 279 24.38 -13.06 6.59
N GLY A 280 24.10 -12.35 5.49
CA GLY A 280 24.14 -12.88 4.12
C GLY A 280 22.92 -13.72 3.73
N SER A 281 21.96 -13.94 4.61
CA SER A 281 20.69 -14.58 4.27
C SER A 281 19.80 -13.64 3.45
N THR A 282 18.85 -14.18 2.69
CA THR A 282 17.90 -13.37 1.91
C THR A 282 16.48 -13.52 2.43
N THR A 283 15.82 -12.39 2.67
CA THR A 283 14.41 -12.34 3.07
C THR A 283 13.55 -11.82 1.93
N SER A 284 12.37 -12.43 1.74
CA SER A 284 11.37 -11.93 0.79
C SER A 284 10.50 -10.86 1.46
N VAL A 285 10.47 -9.67 0.90
CA VAL A 285 9.71 -8.52 1.40
C VAL A 285 8.59 -8.19 0.42
N ARG A 286 7.39 -7.99 0.96
CA ARG A 286 6.25 -7.37 0.28
C ARG A 286 6.12 -5.94 0.79
N PRO A 287 6.54 -4.92 0.02
CA PRO A 287 6.57 -3.55 0.53
C PRO A 287 5.18 -2.91 0.61
N TRP A 288 4.24 -3.37 -0.21
CA TRP A 288 2.84 -2.94 -0.13
C TRP A 288 2.17 -3.56 1.09
N VAL A 289 1.55 -2.75 1.95
CA VAL A 289 0.73 -3.27 3.07
C VAL A 289 -0.47 -4.00 2.49
N GLU A 290 -0.57 -5.30 2.78
CA GLU A 290 -1.43 -6.24 2.05
C GLU A 290 -2.91 -5.83 2.07
N ALA A 291 -3.39 -5.29 3.20
CA ALA A 291 -4.78 -4.89 3.42
C ALA A 291 -5.13 -3.49 2.87
N ASN A 292 -4.12 -2.69 2.49
CA ASN A 292 -4.35 -1.31 2.09
C ASN A 292 -4.73 -1.19 0.61
N ILE A 293 -5.84 -0.54 0.36
CA ILE A 293 -6.37 -0.24 -0.97
C ILE A 293 -6.29 1.26 -1.16
N ILE A 294 -5.69 1.68 -2.27
CA ILE A 294 -5.39 3.09 -2.54
C ILE A 294 -6.17 3.56 -3.76
N GLY A 295 -6.93 4.63 -3.59
CA GLY A 295 -7.59 5.36 -4.66
C GLY A 295 -6.81 6.61 -5.05
N LEU A 296 -6.52 6.77 -6.34
CA LEU A 296 -5.75 7.90 -6.90
C LEU A 296 -6.54 8.65 -7.97
N PRO A 297 -6.40 9.98 -8.06
CA PRO A 297 -7.03 10.80 -9.09
C PRO A 297 -6.34 10.69 -10.45
N SER A 298 -5.09 10.24 -10.48
CA SER A 298 -4.28 10.10 -11.70
C SER A 298 -3.29 8.95 -11.58
N GLU A 299 -2.75 8.50 -12.72
CA GLU A 299 -1.69 7.49 -12.74
C GLU A 299 -0.38 7.99 -12.10
N LYS A 300 -0.14 9.31 -12.12
CA LYS A 300 1.03 9.91 -11.46
C LYS A 300 0.73 10.18 -10.00
N ALA A 301 1.56 9.61 -9.11
CA ALA A 301 1.41 9.71 -7.67
C ALA A 301 2.44 10.64 -7.01
N GLY A 302 3.44 11.14 -7.76
CA GLY A 302 4.44 12.01 -7.17
C GLY A 302 5.72 12.13 -8.00
N ARG A 303 6.83 12.39 -7.30
CA ARG A 303 8.14 12.66 -7.89
C ARG A 303 9.21 11.76 -7.29
N LEU A 304 10.21 11.39 -8.11
CA LEU A 304 11.48 10.86 -7.65
C LEU A 304 12.45 12.04 -7.53
N VAL A 305 12.63 12.55 -6.33
CA VAL A 305 13.55 13.65 -6.05
C VAL A 305 14.96 13.08 -5.93
N TYR A 306 15.93 13.64 -6.67
CA TYR A 306 17.31 13.16 -6.65
C TYR A 306 18.31 14.31 -6.58
N GLY A 307 19.49 14.03 -6.04
CA GLY A 307 20.58 14.99 -5.88
C GLY A 307 21.88 14.51 -6.49
N THR A 308 22.89 15.38 -6.43
CA THR A 308 24.25 15.09 -6.92
C THR A 308 25.10 14.50 -5.81
N LEU A 309 25.75 13.36 -6.09
CA LEU A 309 26.71 12.74 -5.18
C LEU A 309 28.01 13.56 -5.11
N ALA A 310 28.63 13.65 -3.93
CA ALA A 310 29.91 14.33 -3.76
C ALA A 310 31.01 13.76 -4.67
N GLU A 311 30.96 12.47 -4.98
CA GLU A 311 31.92 11.79 -5.88
C GLU A 311 31.75 12.19 -7.34
N GLU A 312 30.62 12.78 -7.74
CA GLU A 312 30.45 13.33 -9.10
C GLU A 312 31.19 14.66 -9.28
N THR A 313 31.21 15.45 -8.22
CA THR A 313 31.89 16.76 -8.21
C THR A 313 33.36 16.64 -7.84
N ASN A 314 33.72 15.66 -6.99
CA ASN A 314 35.09 15.43 -6.51
C ASN A 314 35.45 13.94 -6.70
N PRO A 315 35.71 13.51 -7.95
CA PRO A 315 36.02 12.11 -8.23
C PRO A 315 37.37 11.71 -7.62
N VAL A 316 37.40 10.51 -7.03
CA VAL A 316 38.61 9.94 -6.46
C VAL A 316 39.53 9.46 -7.59
N ALA A 317 40.81 9.89 -7.58
CA ALA A 317 41.77 9.49 -8.58
C ALA A 317 41.91 7.96 -8.65
N GLY A 318 41.96 7.43 -9.88
CA GLY A 318 42.05 6.00 -10.14
C GLY A 318 40.76 5.22 -10.10
N VAL A 319 39.67 5.79 -9.64
CA VAL A 319 38.33 5.14 -9.69
C VAL A 319 37.65 5.49 -11.01
N ALA A 320 37.12 4.50 -11.69
CA ALA A 320 36.30 4.71 -12.89
C ALA A 320 34.85 4.95 -12.49
N TYR A 321 34.27 6.05 -12.97
CA TYR A 321 32.87 6.43 -12.69
C TYR A 321 32.07 6.52 -13.98
N GLN A 322 30.82 6.07 -13.93
CA GLN A 322 29.85 6.22 -15.01
C GLN A 322 28.42 6.32 -14.48
N LYS A 323 27.63 7.24 -15.03
CA LYS A 323 26.20 7.35 -14.71
C LYS A 323 25.33 6.36 -15.48
N SER A 324 24.37 5.76 -14.81
CA SER A 324 23.23 5.05 -15.38
C SER A 324 21.96 5.85 -15.12
N GLY A 325 21.31 6.35 -16.19
CA GLY A 325 20.24 7.31 -16.07
C GLY A 325 20.70 8.67 -15.51
N SER A 326 19.80 9.37 -14.83
CA SER A 326 20.03 10.72 -14.29
C SER A 326 20.77 10.73 -12.94
N HIS A 327 20.60 9.69 -12.10
CA HIS A 327 20.92 9.75 -10.67
C HIS A 327 21.66 8.53 -10.09
N ILE A 328 21.93 7.47 -10.88
CA ILE A 328 22.69 6.31 -10.39
C ILE A 328 24.13 6.42 -10.84
N LEU A 329 25.05 6.56 -9.89
CA LEU A 329 26.49 6.58 -10.15
C LEU A 329 27.06 5.17 -9.92
N VAL A 330 27.66 4.59 -10.95
CA VAL A 330 28.36 3.30 -10.86
C VAL A 330 29.86 3.57 -10.83
N SER A 331 30.56 2.99 -9.89
CA SER A 331 32.01 3.08 -9.75
C SER A 331 32.67 1.72 -9.79
N LYS A 332 33.93 1.69 -10.32
CA LYS A 332 34.76 0.50 -10.41
C LYS A 332 36.18 0.81 -9.97
N TYR A 333 36.66 0.03 -8.99
CA TYR A 333 37.99 0.22 -8.39
C TYR A 333 38.53 -1.05 -7.75
N SER A 334 39.80 -1.06 -7.37
CA SER A 334 40.44 -2.19 -6.70
C SER A 334 41.00 -1.85 -5.32
N LYS A 335 41.29 -2.90 -4.54
CA LYS A 335 42.00 -2.88 -3.28
C LYS A 335 43.11 -3.96 -3.35
N THR A 336 44.27 -3.73 -2.70
CA THR A 336 45.42 -4.63 -2.81
C THR A 336 45.57 -5.61 -1.65
N ASP A 337 44.99 -5.30 -0.49
CA ASP A 337 45.11 -6.16 0.69
C ASP A 337 43.75 -6.34 1.36
N PRO A 338 43.08 -7.49 1.14
CA PRO A 338 43.34 -8.48 0.09
C PRO A 338 43.11 -7.94 -1.33
N LEU A 339 43.65 -8.65 -2.35
CA LEU A 339 43.47 -8.26 -3.75
C LEU A 339 42.01 -8.51 -4.17
N GLU A 340 41.28 -7.42 -4.40
CA GLU A 340 39.87 -7.43 -4.71
C GLU A 340 39.52 -6.35 -5.74
N GLU A 341 38.52 -6.63 -6.56
CA GLU A 341 37.91 -5.68 -7.50
C GLU A 341 36.47 -5.39 -7.06
N PHE A 342 36.11 -4.13 -6.97
CA PHE A 342 34.80 -3.68 -6.55
C PHE A 342 34.02 -3.04 -7.68
N THR A 343 32.73 -3.34 -7.73
CA THR A 343 31.73 -2.62 -8.51
C THR A 343 30.69 -2.09 -7.52
N ALA A 344 30.59 -0.78 -7.38
CA ALA A 344 29.65 -0.14 -6.46
C ALA A 344 28.67 0.75 -7.24
N GLY A 345 27.46 0.86 -6.75
CA GLY A 345 26.46 1.80 -7.23
C GLY A 345 25.89 2.62 -6.09
N GLN A 346 25.70 3.89 -6.37
CA GLN A 346 25.19 4.85 -5.40
C GLN A 346 24.16 5.77 -6.06
N ALA A 347 23.18 6.21 -5.28
CA ALA A 347 22.23 7.24 -5.69
C ALA A 347 21.81 8.06 -4.47
N LEU A 348 21.66 9.37 -4.65
CA LEU A 348 20.91 10.22 -3.72
C LEU A 348 19.54 10.40 -4.31
N CYS A 349 18.53 9.70 -3.79
CA CYS A 349 17.17 9.82 -4.30
C CYS A 349 16.14 9.35 -3.27
N MET A 350 14.93 9.93 -3.38
CA MET A 350 13.79 9.64 -2.53
C MET A 350 12.50 9.70 -3.34
N PRO A 351 11.64 8.68 -3.30
CA PRO A 351 10.29 8.78 -3.83
C PRO A 351 9.46 9.67 -2.91
N VAL A 352 8.82 10.69 -3.45
CA VAL A 352 7.98 11.66 -2.75
C VAL A 352 6.57 11.54 -3.31
N ILE A 353 5.60 11.33 -2.43
CA ILE A 353 4.19 11.33 -2.80
C ILE A 353 3.67 12.77 -2.77
N ASP A 354 3.02 13.18 -3.85
CA ASP A 354 2.39 14.49 -3.96
C ASP A 354 0.87 14.36 -3.99
N GLY A 355 0.18 15.42 -3.58
CA GLY A 355 -1.28 15.45 -3.62
C GLY A 355 -1.94 14.51 -2.63
N ALA A 356 -1.43 14.43 -1.40
CA ALA A 356 -1.95 13.58 -0.33
C ALA A 356 -3.44 13.83 -0.01
N ASP A 357 -3.95 15.03 -0.33
CA ASP A 357 -5.35 15.43 -0.21
C ASP A 357 -6.28 14.74 -1.23
N GLY A 358 -5.74 14.29 -2.36
CA GLY A 358 -6.45 13.51 -3.40
C GLY A 358 -6.26 12.00 -3.28
N ILE A 359 -5.59 11.51 -2.25
CA ILE A 359 -5.34 10.09 -2.03
C ILE A 359 -6.31 9.55 -0.97
N TYR A 360 -6.97 8.44 -1.31
CA TYR A 360 -7.95 7.77 -0.45
C TYR A 360 -7.45 6.37 -0.12
N LEU A 361 -7.43 6.02 1.18
CA LEU A 361 -6.92 4.77 1.69
C LEU A 361 -8.03 3.99 2.41
N LEU A 362 -8.22 2.72 2.05
CA LEU A 362 -9.11 1.79 2.73
C LEU A 362 -8.29 0.65 3.34
N GLU A 363 -8.44 0.43 4.65
CA GLU A 363 -7.87 -0.68 5.41
C GLU A 363 -8.87 -1.85 5.43
N ALA A 364 -8.66 -2.84 4.57
CA ALA A 364 -9.62 -3.91 4.31
C ALA A 364 -9.61 -5.05 5.36
N ASP A 365 -8.74 -4.98 6.35
CA ASP A 365 -8.66 -5.89 7.51
C ASP A 365 -9.14 -5.26 8.81
N GLU A 366 -9.44 -3.97 8.83
CA GLU A 366 -9.99 -3.26 9.96
C GLU A 366 -11.45 -2.88 9.75
N VAL A 367 -12.25 -2.89 10.84
CA VAL A 367 -13.68 -2.57 10.79
C VAL A 367 -13.94 -1.25 11.51
N ALA A 368 -14.79 -0.41 10.90
CA ALA A 368 -15.25 0.83 11.53
C ALA A 368 -16.12 0.52 12.75
N GLU A 369 -16.00 1.34 13.79
CA GLU A 369 -16.85 1.23 14.97
C GLU A 369 -18.35 1.36 14.61
N GLY A 370 -19.21 0.65 15.36
CA GLY A 370 -20.66 0.75 15.21
C GLY A 370 -21.23 -0.01 14.01
N ALA A 371 -20.57 -1.07 13.54
CA ALA A 371 -21.13 -1.96 12.53
C ALA A 371 -22.44 -2.62 12.98
N LEU A 372 -22.54 -3.00 14.26
CA LEU A 372 -23.74 -3.53 14.91
C LEU A 372 -23.95 -2.77 16.22
N VAL A 373 -25.08 -2.07 16.33
CA VAL A 373 -25.45 -1.28 17.52
C VAL A 373 -26.84 -1.65 17.96
N VAL A 374 -27.01 -1.85 19.26
CA VAL A 374 -28.33 -2.12 19.87
C VAL A 374 -28.67 -1.02 20.86
N THR A 375 -29.86 -0.45 20.71
CA THR A 375 -30.34 0.63 21.59
C THR A 375 -31.76 0.33 22.07
N GLY A 376 -32.16 0.96 23.15
CA GLY A 376 -33.51 0.85 23.69
C GLY A 376 -33.68 1.72 24.92
N ASP A 377 -34.88 2.27 25.13
CA ASP A 377 -35.16 3.17 26.27
C ASP A 377 -34.95 2.50 27.62
N ASP A 378 -35.13 1.19 27.67
CA ASP A 378 -35.00 0.36 28.88
C ASP A 378 -33.64 -0.31 29.00
N LEU A 379 -32.69 -0.06 28.04
CA LEU A 379 -31.35 -0.65 28.02
C LEU A 379 -30.38 0.26 28.74
N SER A 380 -29.77 -0.21 29.83
CA SER A 380 -28.68 0.49 30.53
C SER A 380 -27.51 -0.43 30.70
N ASP A 381 -26.31 0.04 30.29
CA ASP A 381 -25.04 -0.72 30.34
C ASP A 381 -25.20 -2.17 29.81
N ASN A 382 -25.81 -2.31 28.63
CA ASN A 382 -26.15 -3.59 28.01
C ASN A 382 -26.97 -4.52 28.91
N THR A 383 -27.72 -3.96 29.86
CA THR A 383 -28.62 -4.72 30.78
C THR A 383 -30.07 -4.30 30.60
N LEU A 384 -30.92 -5.28 30.41
CA LEU A 384 -32.38 -5.13 30.30
C LEU A 384 -33.06 -5.72 31.53
N THR A 385 -33.64 -4.87 32.40
CA THR A 385 -34.17 -5.28 33.68
C THR A 385 -35.71 -5.47 33.61
N PHE A 386 -36.19 -6.61 34.08
CA PHE A 386 -37.63 -6.94 34.20
C PHE A 386 -38.03 -7.11 35.64
N THR A 387 -39.28 -6.78 35.93
CA THR A 387 -39.93 -7.17 37.17
C THR A 387 -40.20 -8.69 37.20
N LYS A 388 -40.65 -9.22 38.30
CA LYS A 388 -41.06 -10.65 38.38
C LYS A 388 -42.16 -11.06 37.39
N ALA A 389 -42.99 -10.15 36.98
CA ALA A 389 -44.09 -10.43 36.05
C ALA A 389 -43.60 -10.71 34.63
N ALA A 390 -44.38 -11.50 33.87
CA ALA A 390 -44.16 -11.62 32.46
C ALA A 390 -44.24 -10.25 31.76
N GLY A 391 -43.35 -10.02 30.80
CA GLY A 391 -43.31 -8.73 30.11
C GLY A 391 -42.56 -8.83 28.79
N THR A 392 -42.67 -7.79 28.00
CA THR A 392 -41.94 -7.63 26.73
C THR A 392 -41.30 -6.25 26.70
N LYS A 393 -40.04 -6.19 26.33
CA LYS A 393 -39.31 -4.95 26.06
C LYS A 393 -38.77 -4.97 24.66
N THR A 394 -38.66 -3.80 24.06
CA THR A 394 -38.27 -3.63 22.66
C THR A 394 -36.92 -2.97 22.57
N LEU A 395 -36.08 -3.51 21.69
CA LEU A 395 -34.74 -2.97 21.35
C LEU A 395 -34.69 -2.66 19.87
N SER A 396 -34.00 -1.61 19.51
CA SER A 396 -33.69 -1.26 18.13
C SER A 396 -32.31 -1.79 17.78
N VAL A 397 -32.21 -2.55 16.70
CA VAL A 397 -30.97 -3.12 16.18
C VAL A 397 -30.60 -2.40 14.90
N ALA A 398 -29.54 -1.62 14.94
CA ALA A 398 -28.93 -0.97 13.78
C ALA A 398 -27.73 -1.79 13.31
N TYR A 399 -27.76 -2.25 12.07
CA TYR A 399 -26.70 -3.04 11.48
C TYR A 399 -26.38 -2.50 10.08
N LYS A 400 -25.08 -2.32 9.78
CA LYS A 400 -24.60 -1.83 8.49
C LYS A 400 -24.60 -2.90 7.39
N GLY A 401 -24.75 -4.17 7.77
CA GLY A 401 -24.91 -5.31 6.87
C GLY A 401 -26.37 -5.61 6.55
N ASP A 402 -26.61 -6.83 6.06
CA ASP A 402 -27.97 -7.32 5.84
C ASP A 402 -28.53 -7.82 7.16
N ILE A 403 -29.63 -7.21 7.62
CA ILE A 403 -30.22 -7.50 8.92
C ILE A 403 -30.76 -8.94 9.01
N ASP A 404 -31.06 -9.55 7.88
CA ASP A 404 -31.50 -10.95 7.79
C ASP A 404 -30.36 -11.95 7.99
N GLU A 405 -29.11 -11.49 7.96
CA GLU A 405 -27.91 -12.30 8.27
C GLU A 405 -27.61 -12.38 9.77
N LEU A 406 -28.30 -11.57 10.61
CA LEU A 406 -28.13 -11.59 12.05
C LEU A 406 -28.83 -12.80 12.70
N ALA A 407 -28.07 -13.51 13.53
CA ALA A 407 -28.61 -14.53 14.41
C ALA A 407 -28.97 -13.93 15.77
N TYR A 408 -30.13 -14.27 16.29
CA TYR A 408 -30.64 -13.84 17.59
C TYR A 408 -30.81 -15.07 18.47
N THR A 409 -30.07 -15.16 19.56
CA THR A 409 -30.11 -16.32 20.47
C THR A 409 -30.28 -15.87 21.91
N SER A 410 -30.95 -16.70 22.71
CA SER A 410 -31.08 -16.52 24.16
C SER A 410 -30.49 -17.75 24.86
N SER A 411 -29.76 -17.55 25.94
CA SER A 411 -29.18 -18.63 26.75
C SER A 411 -30.25 -19.40 27.53
N GLU A 412 -31.47 -18.85 27.68
CA GLU A 412 -32.47 -19.37 28.55
C GLU A 412 -33.86 -19.44 27.86
N THR A 413 -34.59 -20.53 28.07
CA THR A 413 -35.90 -20.78 27.45
C THR A 413 -37.03 -19.87 27.95
N TRP A 414 -36.90 -19.30 29.14
CA TRP A 414 -37.86 -18.35 29.70
C TRP A 414 -37.74 -16.94 29.09
N CYS A 415 -36.69 -16.67 28.37
CA CYS A 415 -36.42 -15.44 27.60
C CYS A 415 -36.51 -15.76 26.11
N THR A 416 -37.59 -15.31 25.45
CA THR A 416 -37.83 -15.57 24.02
C THR A 416 -37.69 -14.31 23.19
N LEU A 417 -37.19 -14.47 21.97
CA LEU A 417 -36.85 -13.39 21.07
C LEU A 417 -37.75 -13.44 19.83
N THR A 418 -38.19 -12.29 19.38
CA THR A 418 -38.86 -12.13 18.07
C THR A 418 -38.32 -10.87 17.42
N GLN A 419 -37.80 -11.00 16.17
CA GLN A 419 -37.22 -9.90 15.41
C GLN A 419 -38.10 -9.61 14.19
N LYS A 420 -38.22 -8.33 13.87
CA LYS A 420 -38.85 -7.84 12.64
C LYS A 420 -38.31 -6.45 12.30
N ASP A 421 -37.81 -6.27 11.08
CA ASP A 421 -37.41 -4.97 10.51
C ASP A 421 -36.49 -4.14 11.44
N GLY A 422 -35.46 -4.78 12.03
CA GLY A 422 -34.53 -4.11 12.96
C GLY A 422 -35.07 -3.90 14.37
N VAL A 423 -36.26 -4.41 14.67
CA VAL A 423 -36.84 -4.34 15.99
C VAL A 423 -36.80 -5.72 16.67
N LEU A 424 -36.11 -5.81 17.80
CA LEU A 424 -35.97 -7.01 18.59
C LEU A 424 -36.89 -6.91 19.83
N ASN A 425 -37.89 -7.77 19.92
CA ASN A 425 -38.72 -7.92 21.10
C ASN A 425 -38.14 -9.02 22.00
N VAL A 426 -37.79 -8.64 23.21
CA VAL A 426 -37.32 -9.54 24.28
C VAL A 426 -38.50 -9.80 25.22
N LYS A 427 -38.98 -11.03 25.25
CA LYS A 427 -40.16 -11.43 26.08
C LYS A 427 -39.73 -12.40 27.15
N VAL A 428 -40.08 -12.10 28.40
CA VAL A 428 -39.83 -12.98 29.57
C VAL A 428 -41.12 -13.56 30.13
N THR A 429 -41.04 -14.78 30.62
CA THR A 429 -42.16 -15.43 31.34
C THR A 429 -42.21 -14.99 32.80
N ASN A 430 -43.35 -15.21 33.50
CA ASN A 430 -43.45 -14.91 34.92
C ASN A 430 -42.39 -15.66 35.73
N ASN A 431 -41.78 -14.98 36.70
CA ASN A 431 -40.82 -15.58 37.62
C ASN A 431 -41.48 -15.81 38.98
N ALA A 432 -41.62 -17.07 39.38
CA ALA A 432 -42.19 -17.48 40.67
C ALA A 432 -41.13 -17.97 41.67
N SER A 433 -39.83 -17.68 41.40
CA SER A 433 -38.67 -18.15 42.19
C SER A 433 -37.67 -17.02 42.45
N THR A 434 -36.39 -17.33 42.58
CA THR A 434 -35.29 -16.41 42.78
C THR A 434 -35.04 -15.54 41.54
N ALA A 435 -34.32 -14.43 41.74
CA ALA A 435 -33.84 -13.61 40.62
C ALA A 435 -33.07 -14.46 39.62
N ARG A 436 -33.25 -14.17 38.33
CA ARG A 436 -32.62 -14.94 37.23
C ARG A 436 -32.10 -14.02 36.13
N THR A 437 -31.12 -14.51 35.41
CA THR A 437 -30.51 -13.81 34.30
C THR A 437 -30.45 -14.67 33.05
N ALA A 438 -30.54 -14.06 31.88
CA ALA A 438 -30.28 -14.67 30.59
C ALA A 438 -29.36 -13.77 29.77
N THR A 439 -28.58 -14.35 28.87
CA THR A 439 -27.82 -13.59 27.89
C THR A 439 -28.50 -13.69 26.53
N VAL A 440 -28.81 -12.55 25.96
CA VAL A 440 -29.25 -12.41 24.58
C VAL A 440 -28.07 -12.04 23.71
N THR A 441 -27.76 -12.88 22.74
CA THR A 441 -26.65 -12.66 21.81
C THR A 441 -27.22 -12.36 20.42
N ILE A 442 -26.75 -11.25 19.84
CA ILE A 442 -27.06 -10.81 18.47
C ILE A 442 -25.74 -10.84 17.71
N SER A 443 -25.64 -11.62 16.62
CA SER A 443 -24.38 -11.80 15.91
C SER A 443 -24.58 -12.14 14.43
N ASP A 444 -23.68 -11.64 13.57
CA ASP A 444 -23.52 -12.06 12.18
C ASP A 444 -22.42 -13.13 12.01
N GLY A 445 -21.85 -13.61 13.13
CA GLY A 445 -20.71 -14.52 13.18
C GLY A 445 -19.35 -13.82 13.19
N TYR A 446 -19.31 -12.49 13.05
CA TYR A 446 -18.14 -11.64 13.23
C TYR A 446 -18.40 -10.54 14.28
N ASN A 447 -19.42 -9.71 14.05
CA ASN A 447 -19.87 -8.72 15.04
C ASN A 447 -20.81 -9.40 16.03
N THR A 448 -20.63 -9.10 17.32
CA THR A 448 -21.46 -9.69 18.37
C THR A 448 -21.77 -8.63 19.42
N VAL A 449 -23.06 -8.54 19.78
CA VAL A 449 -23.54 -7.75 20.92
C VAL A 449 -24.23 -8.69 21.89
N GLU A 450 -23.80 -8.64 23.15
CA GLU A 450 -24.43 -9.40 24.26
C GLU A 450 -25.20 -8.47 25.18
N ILE A 451 -26.41 -8.86 25.50
CA ILE A 451 -27.33 -8.13 26.39
C ILE A 451 -27.70 -9.03 27.53
N THR A 452 -27.44 -8.56 28.73
CA THR A 452 -27.89 -9.25 29.96
C THR A 452 -29.35 -8.93 30.24
N VAL A 453 -30.21 -9.95 30.28
CA VAL A 453 -31.59 -9.84 30.69
C VAL A 453 -31.70 -10.27 32.13
N SER A 454 -32.05 -9.34 33.04
CA SER A 454 -32.18 -9.59 34.45
C SER A 454 -33.67 -9.52 34.85
N GLN A 455 -34.18 -10.56 35.52
CA GLN A 455 -35.54 -10.59 36.04
C GLN A 455 -35.55 -10.77 37.55
N ALA A 456 -36.30 -9.89 38.24
CA ALA A 456 -36.42 -9.88 39.69
C ALA A 456 -37.01 -11.18 40.25
N ALA A 457 -36.73 -11.46 41.54
CA ALA A 457 -37.32 -12.52 42.30
C ALA A 457 -38.87 -12.30 42.52
N ALA A 458 -39.55 -13.37 42.88
CA ALA A 458 -40.98 -13.38 43.15
C ALA A 458 -41.36 -12.51 44.36
#